data_2f173e810ab27a6b6e30bed08a5084f2
#
_entry.id   2f173e810ab27a6b6e30bed08a5084f2
#
_cell.length_a   1.000
_cell.length_b   1.000
_cell.length_c   1.000
_cell.angle_alpha   90.00
_cell.angle_beta   90.00
_cell.angle_gamma   90.00
#
_symmetry.space_group_name_H-M   'P 1'
#
loop_
_entity.id
_entity.type
_entity.pdbx_description
1 polymer ?
#
loop_
_entity_poly.entity_id
_entity_poly.type
_entity_poly.pdbx_seq_one_letter_code
_entity_poly.pdbx_strand_id
1 'polypeptide(L)'
;TEAPYYFRRKDRSQTEEQFSAHCAAELEALIMTEGADNIAAFIGEPVLGTGGIVPPPAGYWPAIQAVLDRHDILLVADEVVTGFGRLGSMFGCEHYGMKPDFITIAKGLTSAYAPLSGTIISDRVWKVLEQGTDENGPIGHGWTYSAHPICAAAGVANLKLIDDLYLIENAKDVGAYLNASMKDALGDHLNVGDVRGEGLLCAVEFVQDKATTKFFDPSRKIGPMVSAAMLERGVIARAMPQGDIIGFAPPFCITKAEVDTVVGATVEAVKTVLG
;
A
#
# COMPACT_ATOMS: atom_id res chain seq x y z
N THR A 1 -6.81 -15.36 1.49
CA THR A 1 -8.12 -14.76 1.18
C THR A 1 -8.04 -13.89 -0.06
N GLU A 2 -9.19 -13.48 -0.64
CA GLU A 2 -9.25 -12.61 -1.80
C GLU A 2 -8.69 -11.21 -1.47
N ALA A 3 -7.86 -10.68 -2.40
CA ALA A 3 -7.32 -9.33 -2.25
C ALA A 3 -8.42 -8.27 -2.50
N PRO A 4 -8.41 -7.11 -1.81
CA PRO A 4 -9.41 -6.06 -1.96
C PRO A 4 -9.27 -5.28 -3.28
N TYR A 5 -9.13 -5.97 -4.40
CA TYR A 5 -8.86 -5.37 -5.70
C TYR A 5 -10.16 -5.07 -6.45
N TYR A 6 -10.83 -4.00 -6.04
CA TYR A 6 -12.15 -3.63 -6.56
C TYR A 6 -12.19 -3.50 -8.09
N PHE A 7 -11.18 -2.90 -8.70
CA PHE A 7 -11.12 -2.79 -10.18
C PHE A 7 -11.12 -4.16 -10.87
N ARG A 8 -10.51 -5.20 -10.27
CA ARG A 8 -10.42 -6.56 -10.84
C ARG A 8 -11.48 -7.53 -10.31
N ARG A 9 -12.52 -7.04 -9.60
CA ARG A 9 -13.59 -7.90 -9.08
C ARG A 9 -14.30 -8.68 -10.19
N LYS A 10 -14.69 -9.89 -9.90
CA LYS A 10 -15.37 -10.79 -10.86
C LYS A 10 -16.77 -10.27 -11.21
N ASP A 11 -17.54 -9.94 -10.20
CA ASP A 11 -18.88 -9.37 -10.38
C ASP A 11 -18.81 -7.85 -10.44
N ARG A 12 -18.94 -7.32 -11.65
CA ARG A 12 -18.88 -5.89 -11.94
C ARG A 12 -20.08 -5.10 -11.45
N SER A 13 -21.16 -5.77 -11.08
CA SER A 13 -22.38 -5.11 -10.57
C SER A 13 -22.26 -4.69 -9.10
N GLN A 14 -21.29 -5.27 -8.36
CA GLN A 14 -21.07 -4.95 -6.95
C GLN A 14 -20.61 -3.51 -6.75
N THR A 15 -21.18 -2.83 -5.75
CA THR A 15 -20.63 -1.60 -5.21
C THR A 15 -19.37 -1.88 -4.39
N GLU A 16 -18.64 -0.86 -3.97
CA GLU A 16 -17.46 -1.02 -3.11
C GLU A 16 -17.79 -1.70 -1.79
N GLU A 17 -18.90 -1.29 -1.15
CA GLU A 17 -19.36 -1.88 0.12
C GLU A 17 -19.78 -3.34 -0.04
N GLN A 18 -20.43 -3.68 -1.16
CA GLN A 18 -20.82 -5.05 -1.47
C GLN A 18 -19.59 -5.94 -1.71
N PHE A 19 -18.58 -5.41 -2.38
CA PHE A 19 -17.32 -6.14 -2.59
C PHE A 19 -16.53 -6.27 -1.28
N SER A 20 -16.51 -5.24 -0.42
CA SER A 20 -15.92 -5.32 0.92
C SER A 20 -16.61 -6.38 1.79
N ALA A 21 -17.94 -6.45 1.75
CA ALA A 21 -18.71 -7.49 2.43
C ALA A 21 -18.44 -8.89 1.86
N HIS A 22 -18.25 -9.01 0.54
CA HIS A 22 -17.86 -10.26 -0.10
C HIS A 22 -16.47 -10.71 0.38
N CYS A 23 -15.46 -9.84 0.40
CA CYS A 23 -14.13 -10.16 0.91
C CYS A 23 -14.15 -10.62 2.39
N ALA A 24 -14.97 -9.98 3.21
CA ALA A 24 -15.15 -10.37 4.61
C ALA A 24 -15.84 -11.74 4.73
N ALA A 25 -16.83 -12.04 3.90
CA ALA A 25 -17.50 -13.35 3.87
C ALA A 25 -16.55 -14.47 3.41
N GLU A 26 -15.68 -14.20 2.43
CA GLU A 26 -14.65 -15.15 1.98
C GLU A 26 -13.62 -15.42 3.11
N LEU A 27 -13.22 -14.39 3.85
CA LEU A 27 -12.37 -14.57 5.02
C LEU A 27 -13.06 -15.41 6.10
N GLU A 28 -14.33 -15.12 6.41
CA GLU A 28 -15.12 -15.90 7.36
C GLU A 28 -15.22 -17.38 6.94
N ALA A 29 -15.51 -17.65 5.68
CA ALA A 29 -15.59 -19.01 5.14
C ALA A 29 -14.26 -19.75 5.22
N LEU A 30 -13.15 -19.06 4.98
CA LEU A 30 -11.82 -19.62 5.13
C LEU A 30 -11.53 -19.98 6.59
N ILE A 31 -11.83 -19.08 7.54
CA ILE A 31 -11.66 -19.32 8.98
C ILE A 31 -12.48 -20.53 9.43
N MET A 32 -13.74 -20.63 8.98
CA MET A 32 -14.60 -21.78 9.32
C MET A 32 -14.09 -23.10 8.73
N THR A 33 -13.41 -23.05 7.59
CA THR A 33 -12.84 -24.24 6.93
C THR A 33 -11.57 -24.72 7.62
N GLU A 34 -10.66 -23.78 7.94
CA GLU A 34 -9.35 -24.10 8.54
C GLU A 34 -9.44 -24.32 10.07
N GLY A 35 -10.48 -23.77 10.71
CA GLY A 35 -10.65 -23.71 12.16
C GLY A 35 -9.91 -22.50 12.77
N ALA A 36 -10.63 -21.66 13.53
CA ALA A 36 -10.07 -20.43 14.11
C ALA A 36 -8.84 -20.71 15.00
N ASP A 37 -8.84 -21.82 15.76
CA ASP A 37 -7.74 -22.24 16.64
C ASP A 37 -6.43 -22.57 15.87
N ASN A 38 -6.52 -22.74 14.56
CA ASN A 38 -5.36 -23.01 13.70
C ASN A 38 -4.80 -21.74 13.04
N ILE A 39 -5.43 -20.59 13.25
CA ILE A 39 -5.07 -19.32 12.62
C ILE A 39 -4.58 -18.34 13.68
N ALA A 40 -3.29 -18.03 13.68
CA ALA A 40 -2.71 -17.10 14.64
C ALA A 40 -3.04 -15.62 14.30
N ALA A 41 -2.96 -15.25 13.05
CA ALA A 41 -3.12 -13.86 12.63
C ALA A 41 -3.54 -13.74 11.15
N PHE A 42 -4.16 -12.60 10.85
CA PHE A 42 -4.32 -12.07 9.50
C PHE A 42 -3.30 -10.96 9.29
N ILE A 43 -2.59 -10.97 8.16
CA ILE A 43 -1.68 -9.90 7.77
C ILE A 43 -2.19 -9.21 6.51
N GLY A 44 -2.20 -7.88 6.52
CA GLY A 44 -2.60 -7.09 5.37
C GLY A 44 -1.94 -5.72 5.34
N GLU A 45 -1.69 -5.23 4.12
CA GLU A 45 -1.22 -3.86 3.87
C GLU A 45 -2.42 -2.91 3.90
N PRO A 46 -2.38 -1.74 4.59
CA PRO A 46 -3.46 -0.73 4.54
C PRO A 46 -3.84 -0.34 3.10
N VAL A 47 -2.84 -0.20 2.23
CA VAL A 47 -2.95 -0.13 0.77
C VAL A 47 -1.99 -1.16 0.20
N LEU A 48 -2.47 -2.05 -0.66
CA LEU A 48 -1.59 -3.01 -1.33
C LEU A 48 -0.54 -2.26 -2.17
N GLY A 49 0.73 -2.33 -1.76
CA GLY A 49 1.82 -1.63 -2.42
C GLY A 49 2.26 -2.34 -3.70
N THR A 50 3.08 -3.36 -3.57
CA THR A 50 3.65 -4.13 -4.70
C THR A 50 2.57 -4.87 -5.51
N GLY A 51 1.43 -5.18 -4.91
CA GLY A 51 0.26 -5.78 -5.56
C GLY A 51 -0.41 -4.89 -6.61
N GLY A 52 0.05 -3.63 -6.80
CA GLY A 52 -0.45 -2.73 -7.85
C GLY A 52 -0.93 -1.37 -7.36
N ILE A 53 -0.52 -0.95 -6.18
CA ILE A 53 -1.01 0.26 -5.49
C ILE A 53 -2.54 0.26 -5.47
N VAL A 54 -3.09 -0.60 -4.61
CA VAL A 54 -4.53 -0.83 -4.55
C VAL A 54 -5.07 -0.33 -3.21
N PRO A 55 -5.65 0.87 -3.15
CA PRO A 55 -6.44 1.29 -2.01
C PRO A 55 -7.61 0.31 -1.79
N PRO A 56 -7.92 -0.05 -0.55
CA PRO A 56 -9.05 -0.92 -0.27
C PRO A 56 -10.37 -0.19 -0.59
N PRO A 57 -11.41 -0.92 -1.06
CA PRO A 57 -12.72 -0.34 -1.29
C PRO A 57 -13.37 0.11 0.03
N ALA A 58 -14.35 0.99 -0.08
CA ALA A 58 -15.08 1.53 1.07
C ALA A 58 -15.61 0.42 1.99
N GLY A 59 -15.35 0.54 3.29
CA GLY A 59 -15.82 -0.41 4.30
C GLY A 59 -14.98 -1.69 4.45
N TYR A 60 -13.94 -1.90 3.66
CA TYR A 60 -13.13 -3.14 3.71
C TYR A 60 -12.53 -3.40 5.09
N TRP A 61 -11.70 -2.48 5.61
CA TRP A 61 -11.02 -2.71 6.88
C TRP A 61 -11.96 -2.88 8.09
N PRO A 62 -13.03 -2.08 8.23
CA PRO A 62 -14.03 -2.34 9.27
C PRO A 62 -14.69 -3.72 9.16
N ALA A 63 -14.99 -4.20 7.94
CA ALA A 63 -15.59 -5.51 7.73
C ALA A 63 -14.60 -6.65 8.07
N ILE A 64 -13.34 -6.55 7.65
CA ILE A 64 -12.28 -7.53 8.00
C ILE A 64 -12.05 -7.54 9.50
N GLN A 65 -11.88 -6.37 10.14
CA GLN A 65 -11.68 -6.27 11.59
C GLN A 65 -12.82 -6.96 12.38
N ALA A 66 -14.07 -6.76 11.96
CA ALA A 66 -15.22 -7.38 12.60
C ALA A 66 -15.20 -8.92 12.49
N VAL A 67 -14.68 -9.48 11.41
CA VAL A 67 -14.48 -10.93 11.28
C VAL A 67 -13.40 -11.41 12.25
N LEU A 68 -12.24 -10.75 12.24
CA LEU A 68 -11.11 -11.12 13.10
C LEU A 68 -11.46 -11.04 14.59
N ASP A 69 -12.18 -9.98 15.00
CA ASP A 69 -12.63 -9.79 16.39
C ASP A 69 -13.57 -10.91 16.86
N ARG A 70 -14.46 -11.42 15.98
CA ARG A 70 -15.36 -12.54 16.31
C ARG A 70 -14.65 -13.85 16.57
N HIS A 71 -13.52 -14.06 15.92
CA HIS A 71 -12.74 -15.30 16.01
C HIS A 71 -11.49 -15.19 16.86
N ASP A 72 -11.28 -14.06 17.52
CA ASP A 72 -10.08 -13.77 18.35
C ASP A 72 -8.76 -13.94 17.56
N ILE A 73 -8.75 -13.61 16.28
CA ILE A 73 -7.60 -13.68 15.38
C ILE A 73 -6.88 -12.33 15.38
N LEU A 74 -5.55 -12.35 15.57
CA LEU A 74 -4.73 -11.14 15.63
C LEU A 74 -4.64 -10.47 14.26
N LEU A 75 -4.61 -9.12 14.25
CA LEU A 75 -4.39 -8.32 13.05
C LEU A 75 -2.96 -7.80 12.99
N VAL A 76 -2.26 -8.08 11.91
CA VAL A 76 -0.95 -7.51 11.57
C VAL A 76 -1.12 -6.50 10.45
N ALA A 77 -0.90 -5.22 10.72
CA ALA A 77 -0.83 -4.19 9.68
C ALA A 77 0.59 -4.15 9.10
N ASP A 78 0.72 -4.47 7.82
CA ASP A 78 1.98 -4.31 7.10
C ASP A 78 2.12 -2.85 6.61
N GLU A 79 2.78 -2.03 7.42
CA GLU A 79 3.02 -0.61 7.16
C GLU A 79 4.37 -0.34 6.49
N VAL A 80 4.99 -1.36 5.95
CA VAL A 80 6.30 -1.25 5.28
C VAL A 80 6.27 -0.25 4.12
N VAL A 81 5.14 -0.10 3.43
CA VAL A 81 4.96 0.90 2.36
C VAL A 81 4.20 2.12 2.85
N THR A 82 3.15 1.92 3.64
CA THR A 82 2.18 2.96 4.01
C THR A 82 2.60 3.82 5.20
N GLY A 83 3.50 3.32 6.04
CA GLY A 83 3.98 4.02 7.23
C GLY A 83 4.81 5.27 6.97
N PHE A 84 4.94 6.07 8.02
CA PHE A 84 5.76 7.29 8.12
C PHE A 84 5.33 8.42 7.21
N GLY A 85 4.04 8.53 6.87
CA GLY A 85 3.49 9.68 6.17
C GLY A 85 3.00 9.43 4.75
N ARG A 86 3.21 8.22 4.19
CA ARG A 86 2.91 7.90 2.78
C ARG A 86 1.48 8.22 2.36
N LEU A 87 0.50 8.02 3.24
CA LEU A 87 -0.92 8.27 2.98
C LEU A 87 -1.42 9.62 3.51
N GLY A 88 -0.52 10.49 4.00
CA GLY A 88 -0.91 11.75 4.65
C GLY A 88 -1.34 11.58 6.12
N SER A 89 -1.00 10.46 6.73
CA SER A 89 -1.06 10.14 8.16
C SER A 89 0.23 9.43 8.56
N MET A 90 0.58 9.37 9.85
CA MET A 90 1.80 8.68 10.28
C MET A 90 1.77 7.22 9.87
N PHE A 91 0.63 6.54 10.05
CA PHE A 91 0.41 5.16 9.64
C PHE A 91 -0.88 5.01 8.83
N GLY A 92 -0.89 4.06 7.90
CA GLY A 92 -2.08 3.73 7.10
C GLY A 92 -3.19 3.13 7.94
N CYS A 93 -2.88 2.42 9.02
CA CYS A 93 -3.88 1.92 9.96
C CYS A 93 -4.68 3.06 10.62
N GLU A 94 -4.05 4.22 10.90
CA GLU A 94 -4.76 5.41 11.38
C GLU A 94 -5.72 5.95 10.31
N HIS A 95 -5.25 6.02 9.05
CA HIS A 95 -6.03 6.50 7.91
C HIS A 95 -7.33 5.69 7.71
N TYR A 96 -7.26 4.36 7.87
CA TYR A 96 -8.39 3.46 7.68
C TYR A 96 -9.11 3.05 8.96
N GLY A 97 -8.72 3.57 10.13
CA GLY A 97 -9.32 3.25 11.43
C GLY A 97 -9.12 1.79 11.86
N MET A 98 -8.06 1.14 11.39
CA MET A 98 -7.68 -0.21 11.81
C MET A 98 -7.17 -0.21 13.24
N LYS A 99 -7.35 -1.36 13.93
CA LYS A 99 -6.83 -1.59 15.29
C LYS A 99 -5.92 -2.81 15.29
N PRO A 100 -4.70 -2.70 14.74
CA PRO A 100 -3.80 -3.84 14.65
C PRO A 100 -3.22 -4.25 16.00
N ASP A 101 -2.95 -5.54 16.15
CA ASP A 101 -2.17 -6.09 17.25
C ASP A 101 -0.66 -5.97 17.00
N PHE A 102 -0.27 -5.99 15.73
CA PHE A 102 1.10 -5.77 15.27
C PHE A 102 1.14 -4.78 14.11
N ILE A 103 2.21 -3.98 14.08
CA ILE A 103 2.52 -3.10 12.94
C ILE A 103 3.95 -3.42 12.49
N THR A 104 4.13 -3.85 11.25
CA THR A 104 5.47 -4.03 10.68
C THR A 104 5.94 -2.75 10.01
N ILE A 105 7.16 -2.32 10.33
CA ILE A 105 7.73 -1.04 9.87
C ILE A 105 9.10 -1.23 9.22
N ALA A 106 9.35 -0.48 8.14
CA ALA A 106 10.63 -0.43 7.44
C ALA A 106 10.70 0.81 6.52
N LYS A 107 11.41 0.74 5.43
CA LYS A 107 11.51 1.72 4.31
C LYS A 107 11.48 3.20 4.76
N GLY A 108 10.28 3.77 4.87
CA GLY A 108 10.05 5.17 5.29
C GLY A 108 10.68 5.52 6.63
N LEU A 109 10.91 4.55 7.51
CA LEU A 109 11.57 4.74 8.79
C LEU A 109 12.94 5.42 8.67
N THR A 110 13.72 5.09 7.65
CA THR A 110 15.06 5.66 7.41
C THR A 110 15.21 6.30 6.03
N SER A 111 14.13 6.42 5.25
CA SER A 111 14.19 6.84 3.83
C SER A 111 15.26 6.08 3.00
N ALA A 112 15.48 4.80 3.34
CA ALA A 112 16.45 3.89 2.74
C ALA A 112 17.94 4.30 2.88
N TYR A 113 18.28 5.26 3.74
CA TYR A 113 19.68 5.62 4.01
C TYR A 113 20.41 4.56 4.85
N ALA A 114 19.68 3.82 5.68
CA ALA A 114 20.24 2.70 6.43
C ALA A 114 19.18 1.57 6.58
N PRO A 115 19.60 0.29 6.60
CA PRO A 115 18.68 -0.81 6.78
C PRO A 115 18.17 -0.84 8.23
N LEU A 116 16.88 -0.55 8.42
CA LEU A 116 16.20 -0.64 9.70
C LEU A 116 14.76 -1.08 9.47
N SER A 117 14.32 -2.02 10.29
CA SER A 117 12.94 -2.47 10.37
C SER A 117 12.58 -2.79 11.79
N GLY A 118 11.30 -2.93 12.07
CA GLY A 118 10.81 -3.27 13.40
C GLY A 118 9.39 -3.79 13.35
N THR A 119 8.94 -4.27 14.50
CA THR A 119 7.55 -4.62 14.75
C THR A 119 7.09 -3.92 16.01
N ILE A 120 6.03 -3.15 15.91
CA ILE A 120 5.34 -2.55 17.06
C ILE A 120 4.27 -3.54 17.47
N ILE A 121 4.12 -3.77 18.79
CA ILE A 121 3.14 -4.69 19.35
C ILE A 121 2.17 -3.94 20.24
N SER A 122 0.90 -4.39 20.27
CA SER A 122 -0.13 -3.82 21.12
C SER A 122 0.06 -4.22 22.58
N ASP A 123 -0.53 -3.47 23.51
CA ASP A 123 -0.57 -3.82 24.93
C ASP A 123 -1.20 -5.20 25.19
N ARG A 124 -2.16 -5.59 24.36
CA ARG A 124 -2.80 -6.91 24.43
C ARG A 124 -1.77 -8.02 24.24
N VAL A 125 -0.95 -7.90 23.20
CA VAL A 125 0.14 -8.85 22.91
C VAL A 125 1.23 -8.77 23.95
N TRP A 126 1.64 -7.55 24.33
CA TRP A 126 2.70 -7.35 25.33
C TRP A 126 2.40 -8.03 26.67
N LYS A 127 1.18 -7.90 27.19
CA LYS A 127 0.77 -8.54 28.46
C LYS A 127 0.92 -10.06 28.44
N VAL A 128 0.60 -10.70 27.31
CA VAL A 128 0.78 -12.15 27.16
C VAL A 128 2.26 -12.54 27.14
N LEU A 129 3.08 -11.75 26.42
CA LEU A 129 4.53 -11.98 26.35
C LEU A 129 5.21 -11.75 27.70
N GLU A 130 4.80 -10.70 28.44
CA GLU A 130 5.32 -10.39 29.78
C GLU A 130 5.01 -11.52 30.79
N GLN A 131 3.76 -11.98 30.82
CA GLN A 131 3.38 -13.14 31.63
C GLN A 131 4.14 -14.41 31.22
N GLY A 132 4.24 -14.68 29.93
CA GLY A 132 4.96 -15.83 29.41
C GLY A 132 6.45 -15.82 29.75
N THR A 133 7.05 -14.64 29.93
CA THR A 133 8.45 -14.51 30.34
C THR A 133 8.69 -15.03 31.77
N ASP A 134 7.74 -14.80 32.66
CA ASP A 134 7.83 -15.31 34.05
C ASP A 134 7.73 -16.84 34.10
N GLU A 135 6.95 -17.44 33.20
CA GLU A 135 6.71 -18.88 33.17
C GLU A 135 7.74 -19.65 32.33
N ASN A 136 8.17 -19.09 31.20
CA ASN A 136 8.93 -19.78 30.15
C ASN A 136 10.33 -19.18 29.91
N GLY A 137 10.68 -18.11 30.63
CA GLY A 137 11.91 -17.35 30.40
C GLY A 137 11.79 -16.29 29.29
N PRO A 138 12.85 -15.50 29.10
CA PRO A 138 12.82 -14.34 28.22
C PRO A 138 12.62 -14.74 26.76
N ILE A 139 11.92 -13.86 26.00
CA ILE A 139 11.69 -14.03 24.57
C ILE A 139 13.05 -13.99 23.85
N GLY A 140 13.44 -15.14 23.27
CA GLY A 140 14.71 -15.29 22.55
C GLY A 140 14.67 -14.74 21.12
N HIS A 141 13.90 -13.66 20.85
CA HIS A 141 13.79 -13.05 19.53
C HIS A 141 14.77 -11.89 19.36
N GLY A 142 15.61 -11.97 18.34
CA GLY A 142 16.57 -10.91 17.99
C GLY A 142 17.67 -11.44 17.08
N TRP A 143 18.35 -10.51 16.43
CA TRP A 143 19.51 -10.79 15.59
C TRP A 143 20.72 -10.01 16.09
N THR A 144 21.93 -10.45 15.75
CA THR A 144 23.19 -9.82 16.16
C THR A 144 23.22 -8.31 15.85
N TYR A 145 22.64 -7.88 14.74
CA TYR A 145 22.60 -6.48 14.33
C TYR A 145 21.29 -5.76 14.69
N SER A 146 20.41 -6.34 15.53
CA SER A 146 19.24 -5.63 16.05
C SER A 146 19.67 -4.36 16.78
N ALA A 147 18.88 -3.29 16.61
CA ALA A 147 19.15 -1.97 17.21
C ALA A 147 20.54 -1.39 16.89
N HIS A 148 21.08 -1.68 15.70
CA HIS A 148 22.40 -1.15 15.31
C HIS A 148 22.42 0.38 15.39
N PRO A 149 23.35 0.99 16.16
CA PRO A 149 23.27 2.40 16.51
C PRO A 149 23.32 3.36 15.30
N ILE A 150 24.06 3.02 14.23
CA ILE A 150 24.11 3.83 13.01
C ILE A 150 22.73 3.83 12.32
N CYS A 151 22.08 2.67 12.22
CA CYS A 151 20.75 2.54 11.60
C CYS A 151 19.68 3.24 12.44
N ALA A 152 19.74 3.10 13.77
CA ALA A 152 18.84 3.79 14.68
C ALA A 152 19.00 5.31 14.61
N ALA A 153 20.25 5.82 14.56
CA ALA A 153 20.52 7.25 14.40
C ALA A 153 19.95 7.81 13.08
N ALA A 154 20.06 7.05 11.99
CA ALA A 154 19.44 7.43 10.70
C ALA A 154 17.92 7.50 10.81
N GLY A 155 17.29 6.54 11.51
CA GLY A 155 15.84 6.55 11.79
C GLY A 155 15.42 7.79 12.60
N VAL A 156 16.11 8.08 13.69
CA VAL A 156 15.83 9.27 14.53
C VAL A 156 15.95 10.56 13.71
N ALA A 157 17.02 10.70 12.92
CA ALA A 157 17.22 11.89 12.08
C ALA A 157 16.12 12.02 11.02
N ASN A 158 15.72 10.91 10.39
CA ASN A 158 14.67 10.91 9.37
C ASN A 158 13.29 11.26 9.96
N LEU A 159 12.93 10.69 11.11
CA LEU A 159 11.67 11.02 11.79
C LEU A 159 11.62 12.51 12.17
N LYS A 160 12.74 13.05 12.66
CA LYS A 160 12.83 14.48 12.95
C LYS A 160 12.65 15.35 11.68
N LEU A 161 13.18 14.94 10.53
CA LEU A 161 12.99 15.65 9.26
C LEU A 161 11.54 15.59 8.78
N ILE A 162 10.84 14.47 9.00
CA ILE A 162 9.42 14.34 8.67
C ILE A 162 8.60 15.39 9.41
N ASP A 163 8.86 15.56 10.72
CA ASP A 163 8.18 16.54 11.56
C ASP A 163 8.60 17.97 11.22
N ASP A 164 9.91 18.27 11.20
CA ASP A 164 10.45 19.62 11.00
C ASP A 164 10.03 20.24 9.65
N LEU A 165 9.87 19.40 8.61
CA LEU A 165 9.53 19.81 7.24
C LEU A 165 8.06 19.61 6.89
N TYR A 166 7.22 19.21 7.83
CA TYR A 166 5.78 18.98 7.62
C TYR A 166 5.50 18.04 6.44
N LEU A 167 6.29 16.94 6.35
CA LEU A 167 6.24 16.07 5.18
C LEU A 167 4.98 15.22 5.12
N ILE A 168 4.30 14.96 6.23
CA ILE A 168 3.00 14.27 6.26
C ILE A 168 1.92 15.13 5.63
N GLU A 169 1.88 16.42 5.99
CA GLU A 169 0.96 17.39 5.42
C GLU A 169 1.22 17.57 3.92
N ASN A 170 2.50 17.68 3.52
CA ASN A 170 2.86 17.75 2.12
C ASN A 170 2.41 16.48 1.36
N ALA A 171 2.61 15.30 1.93
CA ALA A 171 2.17 14.04 1.34
C ALA A 171 0.64 13.99 1.14
N LYS A 172 -0.13 14.55 2.07
CA LYS A 172 -1.58 14.67 1.95
C LYS A 172 -1.97 15.61 0.81
N ASP A 173 -1.43 16.84 0.83
CA ASP A 173 -1.85 17.90 -0.11
C ASP A 173 -1.35 17.66 -1.53
N VAL A 174 -0.06 17.34 -1.67
CA VAL A 174 0.54 17.07 -2.99
C VAL A 174 0.12 15.71 -3.51
N GLY A 175 -0.14 14.73 -2.63
CA GLY A 175 -0.68 13.43 -3.00
C GLY A 175 -2.10 13.54 -3.59
N ALA A 176 -2.97 14.32 -2.98
CA ALA A 176 -4.30 14.61 -3.54
C ALA A 176 -4.18 15.27 -4.92
N TYR A 177 -3.25 16.22 -5.09
CA TYR A 177 -2.97 16.86 -6.37
C TYR A 177 -2.45 15.86 -7.41
N LEU A 178 -1.51 14.98 -7.06
CA LEU A 178 -0.98 13.94 -7.96
C LEU A 178 -2.11 13.02 -8.46
N ASN A 179 -2.94 12.51 -7.57
CA ASN A 179 -4.00 11.57 -7.92
C ASN A 179 -5.07 12.25 -8.79
N ALA A 180 -5.47 13.48 -8.48
CA ALA A 180 -6.41 14.25 -9.28
C ALA A 180 -5.85 14.55 -10.68
N SER A 181 -4.63 15.10 -10.76
CA SER A 181 -3.99 15.46 -12.04
C SER A 181 -3.77 14.25 -12.94
N MET A 182 -3.38 13.10 -12.36
CA MET A 182 -3.20 11.87 -13.13
C MET A 182 -4.54 11.34 -13.68
N LYS A 183 -5.60 11.41 -12.85
CA LYS A 183 -6.94 11.00 -13.23
C LYS A 183 -7.52 11.91 -14.31
N ASP A 184 -7.36 13.21 -14.18
CA ASP A 184 -7.84 14.20 -15.16
C ASP A 184 -7.12 14.05 -16.51
N ALA A 185 -5.81 13.76 -16.48
CA ALA A 185 -5.00 13.64 -17.68
C ALA A 185 -5.19 12.32 -18.45
N LEU A 186 -5.44 11.21 -17.75
CA LEU A 186 -5.44 9.87 -18.33
C LEU A 186 -6.74 9.08 -18.12
N GLY A 187 -7.63 9.54 -17.24
CA GLY A 187 -8.85 8.80 -16.89
C GLY A 187 -9.76 8.49 -18.07
N ASP A 188 -9.78 9.34 -19.12
CA ASP A 188 -10.60 9.14 -20.32
C ASP A 188 -9.88 8.40 -21.45
N HIS A 189 -8.60 8.07 -21.30
CA HIS A 189 -7.85 7.35 -22.32
C HIS A 189 -8.39 5.94 -22.55
N LEU A 190 -8.53 5.51 -23.80
CA LEU A 190 -9.19 4.24 -24.16
C LEU A 190 -8.52 3.00 -23.58
N ASN A 191 -7.21 3.05 -23.38
CA ASN A 191 -6.42 1.95 -22.86
C ASN A 191 -6.03 2.13 -21.38
N VAL A 192 -6.56 3.14 -20.68
CA VAL A 192 -6.42 3.30 -19.24
C VAL A 192 -7.69 2.77 -18.57
N GLY A 193 -7.57 1.63 -17.91
CA GLY A 193 -8.68 0.98 -17.23
C GLY A 193 -8.97 1.60 -15.86
N ASP A 194 -7.91 1.97 -15.15
CA ASP A 194 -8.02 2.55 -13.80
C ASP A 194 -6.87 3.51 -13.51
N VAL A 195 -7.21 4.60 -12.83
CA VAL A 195 -6.26 5.52 -12.19
C VAL A 195 -6.65 5.60 -10.73
N ARG A 196 -5.79 5.12 -9.84
CA ARG A 196 -6.07 4.99 -8.42
C ARG A 196 -4.89 5.39 -7.57
N GLY A 197 -5.15 5.72 -6.33
CA GLY A 197 -4.10 6.04 -5.36
C GLY A 197 -4.65 6.62 -4.08
N GLU A 198 -3.75 6.78 -3.10
CA GLU A 198 -4.03 7.39 -1.81
C GLU A 198 -2.77 8.08 -1.29
N GLY A 199 -2.88 9.31 -0.81
CA GLY A 199 -1.72 10.11 -0.45
C GLY A 199 -0.70 10.20 -1.60
N LEU A 200 0.57 9.99 -1.33
CA LEU A 200 1.65 9.95 -2.33
C LEU A 200 1.87 8.53 -2.92
N LEU A 201 0.81 7.75 -3.05
CA LEU A 201 0.76 6.54 -3.87
C LEU A 201 -0.20 6.79 -5.03
N CYS A 202 0.21 6.46 -6.26
CA CYS A 202 -0.64 6.54 -7.43
C CYS A 202 -0.29 5.40 -8.38
N ALA A 203 -1.29 4.88 -9.09
CA ALA A 203 -1.09 3.89 -10.15
C ALA A 203 -1.99 4.15 -11.35
N VAL A 204 -1.46 3.84 -12.52
CA VAL A 204 -2.20 3.80 -13.78
C VAL A 204 -2.17 2.37 -14.30
N GLU A 205 -3.33 1.76 -14.48
CA GLU A 205 -3.48 0.39 -14.99
C GLU A 205 -4.01 0.39 -16.40
N PHE A 206 -3.30 -0.33 -17.28
CA PHE A 206 -3.61 -0.38 -18.70
C PHE A 206 -4.45 -1.61 -19.06
N VAL A 207 -5.37 -1.41 -19.99
CA VAL A 207 -6.27 -2.43 -20.51
C VAL A 207 -6.32 -2.35 -22.05
N GLN A 208 -6.55 -3.50 -22.70
CA GLN A 208 -6.77 -3.55 -24.14
C GLN A 208 -8.11 -2.92 -24.52
N ASP A 209 -9.13 -3.13 -23.69
CA ASP A 209 -10.48 -2.61 -23.88
C ASP A 209 -11.06 -2.18 -22.53
N LYS A 210 -11.31 -0.90 -22.37
CA LYS A 210 -11.86 -0.31 -21.15
C LYS A 210 -13.29 -0.74 -20.85
N ALA A 211 -14.12 -0.88 -21.88
CA ALA A 211 -15.54 -1.21 -21.72
C ALA A 211 -15.74 -2.62 -21.13
N THR A 212 -14.92 -3.57 -21.58
CA THR A 212 -14.97 -4.97 -21.14
C THR A 212 -13.95 -5.29 -20.06
N THR A 213 -13.08 -4.34 -19.73
CA THR A 213 -11.91 -4.53 -18.85
C THR A 213 -10.99 -5.67 -19.31
N LYS A 214 -10.89 -5.85 -20.61
CA LYS A 214 -10.01 -6.85 -21.19
C LYS A 214 -8.56 -6.39 -21.06
N PHE A 215 -7.74 -7.16 -20.37
CA PHE A 215 -6.31 -6.89 -20.25
C PHE A 215 -5.56 -7.19 -21.55
N PHE A 216 -4.41 -6.56 -21.72
CA PHE A 216 -3.47 -6.93 -22.79
C PHE A 216 -2.91 -8.33 -22.57
N ASP A 217 -2.45 -8.96 -23.64
CA ASP A 217 -1.63 -10.15 -23.54
C ASP A 217 -0.34 -9.79 -22.78
N PRO A 218 0.03 -10.52 -21.70
CA PRO A 218 1.20 -10.20 -20.89
C PRO A 218 2.53 -10.15 -21.68
N SER A 219 2.60 -10.85 -22.80
CA SER A 219 3.77 -10.81 -23.70
C SER A 219 4.02 -9.45 -24.33
N ARG A 220 2.99 -8.59 -24.42
CA ARG A 220 3.09 -7.22 -24.92
C ARG A 220 3.86 -6.28 -24.02
N LYS A 221 3.90 -6.56 -22.69
CA LYS A 221 4.68 -5.81 -21.70
C LYS A 221 4.42 -4.29 -21.75
N ILE A 222 3.16 -3.88 -21.82
CA ILE A 222 2.76 -2.46 -21.94
C ILE A 222 3.31 -1.64 -20.78
N GLY A 223 3.16 -2.12 -19.54
CA GLY A 223 3.72 -1.45 -18.36
C GLY A 223 5.23 -1.19 -18.48
N PRO A 224 6.07 -2.19 -18.74
CA PRO A 224 7.50 -1.99 -19.02
C PRO A 224 7.81 -1.02 -20.16
N MET A 225 7.03 -1.05 -21.27
CA MET A 225 7.22 -0.11 -22.38
C MET A 225 6.92 1.33 -21.98
N VAL A 226 5.83 1.58 -21.26
CA VAL A 226 5.50 2.91 -20.73
C VAL A 226 6.56 3.38 -19.75
N SER A 227 7.02 2.51 -18.83
CA SER A 227 8.11 2.84 -17.90
C SER A 227 9.40 3.26 -18.63
N ALA A 228 9.79 2.54 -19.68
CA ALA A 228 10.94 2.88 -20.50
C ALA A 228 10.77 4.25 -21.21
N ALA A 229 9.60 4.49 -21.78
CA ALA A 229 9.29 5.76 -22.43
C ALA A 229 9.27 6.94 -21.45
N MET A 230 8.86 6.73 -20.20
CA MET A 230 8.97 7.74 -19.12
C MET A 230 10.42 8.03 -18.76
N LEU A 231 11.27 7.00 -18.70
CA LEU A 231 12.70 7.17 -18.40
C LEU A 231 13.39 8.04 -19.45
N GLU A 232 13.06 7.88 -20.75
CA GLU A 232 13.56 8.75 -21.83
C GLU A 232 13.15 10.22 -21.64
N ARG A 233 12.11 10.50 -20.85
CA ARG A 233 11.61 11.82 -20.49
C ARG A 233 12.09 12.31 -19.13
N GLY A 234 13.09 11.61 -18.53
CA GLY A 234 13.70 11.98 -17.25
C GLY A 234 12.89 11.59 -16.02
N VAL A 235 11.85 10.75 -16.16
CA VAL A 235 11.02 10.30 -15.04
C VAL A 235 11.20 8.79 -14.83
N ILE A 236 11.67 8.41 -13.63
CA ILE A 236 11.76 7.01 -13.22
C ILE A 236 10.42 6.61 -12.59
N ALA A 237 9.70 5.70 -13.25
CA ALA A 237 8.47 5.11 -12.76
C ALA A 237 8.57 3.58 -12.79
N ARG A 238 7.88 2.93 -11.85
CA ARG A 238 7.97 1.48 -11.71
C ARG A 238 6.86 0.77 -12.49
N ALA A 239 7.24 -0.07 -13.46
CA ALA A 239 6.32 -1.09 -13.96
C ALA A 239 6.09 -2.13 -12.85
N MET A 240 4.83 -2.31 -12.44
CA MET A 240 4.48 -3.21 -11.35
C MET A 240 4.46 -4.67 -11.84
N PRO A 241 4.81 -5.64 -10.97
CA PRO A 241 4.90 -7.05 -11.37
C PRO A 241 3.53 -7.71 -11.63
N GLN A 242 2.45 -7.11 -11.15
CA GLN A 242 1.10 -7.69 -11.18
C GLN A 242 0.25 -7.21 -12.36
N GLY A 243 0.84 -7.09 -13.54
CA GLY A 243 0.15 -6.70 -14.77
C GLY A 243 0.71 -5.42 -15.39
N ASP A 244 0.01 -4.88 -16.38
CA ASP A 244 0.43 -3.65 -17.05
C ASP A 244 0.01 -2.41 -16.22
N ILE A 245 0.78 -2.16 -15.16
CA ILE A 245 0.54 -1.08 -14.21
C ILE A 245 1.82 -0.25 -14.06
N ILE A 246 1.69 1.07 -14.08
CA ILE A 246 2.75 1.99 -13.65
C ILE A 246 2.41 2.50 -12.26
N GLY A 247 3.34 2.30 -11.31
CA GLY A 247 3.20 2.76 -9.93
C GLY A 247 4.13 3.94 -9.62
N PHE A 248 3.59 4.88 -8.85
CA PHE A 248 4.27 6.09 -8.40
C PHE A 248 4.28 6.13 -6.87
N ALA A 249 5.45 6.35 -6.31
CA ALA A 249 5.67 6.58 -4.88
C ALA A 249 6.80 7.62 -4.73
N PRO A 250 6.55 8.88 -5.11
CA PRO A 250 7.57 9.92 -5.10
C PRO A 250 8.04 10.24 -3.67
N PRO A 251 9.18 10.93 -3.50
CA PRO A 251 9.64 11.39 -2.20
C PRO A 251 8.62 12.33 -1.56
N PHE A 252 8.55 12.35 -0.23
CA PHE A 252 7.56 13.17 0.52
C PHE A 252 7.71 14.67 0.30
N CYS A 253 8.90 15.13 -0.09
CA CYS A 253 9.18 16.54 -0.38
C CYS A 253 8.84 16.96 -1.83
N ILE A 254 8.22 16.09 -2.64
CA ILE A 254 7.81 16.44 -4.01
C ILE A 254 6.91 17.66 -4.02
N THR A 255 7.11 18.53 -4.99
CA THR A 255 6.31 19.73 -5.22
C THR A 255 5.24 19.50 -6.29
N LYS A 256 4.22 20.38 -6.36
CA LYS A 256 3.21 20.34 -7.43
C LYS A 256 3.81 20.52 -8.82
N ALA A 257 4.84 21.37 -8.97
CA ALA A 257 5.53 21.55 -10.26
C ALA A 257 6.27 20.27 -10.73
N GLU A 258 6.84 19.52 -9.78
CA GLU A 258 7.43 18.21 -10.11
C GLU A 258 6.35 17.17 -10.41
N VAL A 259 5.19 17.22 -9.75
CA VAL A 259 4.02 16.41 -10.12
C VAL A 259 3.57 16.71 -11.54
N ASP A 260 3.49 17.97 -11.95
CA ASP A 260 3.13 18.35 -13.33
C ASP A 260 4.12 17.75 -14.34
N THR A 261 5.41 17.74 -14.01
CA THR A 261 6.45 17.08 -14.82
C THR A 261 6.21 15.57 -14.92
N VAL A 262 5.89 14.90 -13.81
CA VAL A 262 5.60 13.45 -13.78
C VAL A 262 4.36 13.13 -14.60
N VAL A 263 3.27 13.89 -14.43
CA VAL A 263 2.01 13.69 -15.16
C VAL A 263 2.24 13.93 -16.66
N GLY A 264 2.91 15.02 -17.05
CA GLY A 264 3.23 15.32 -18.45
C GLY A 264 4.06 14.21 -19.11
N ALA A 265 5.12 13.74 -18.43
CA ALA A 265 5.94 12.63 -18.92
C ALA A 265 5.13 11.32 -19.08
N THR A 266 4.19 11.05 -18.15
CA THR A 266 3.33 9.88 -18.21
C THR A 266 2.39 9.95 -19.41
N VAL A 267 1.73 11.09 -19.64
CA VAL A 267 0.83 11.31 -20.78
C VAL A 267 1.56 11.08 -22.10
N GLU A 268 2.73 11.68 -22.28
CA GLU A 268 3.52 11.53 -23.50
C GLU A 268 4.06 10.10 -23.68
N ALA A 269 4.40 9.39 -22.60
CA ALA A 269 4.80 7.98 -22.65
C ALA A 269 3.62 7.09 -23.07
N VAL A 270 2.43 7.32 -22.52
CA VAL A 270 1.20 6.59 -22.87
C VAL A 270 0.86 6.81 -24.35
N LYS A 271 0.88 8.04 -24.84
CA LYS A 271 0.69 8.35 -26.27
C LYS A 271 1.72 7.66 -27.17
N THR A 272 2.97 7.57 -26.74
CA THR A 272 4.02 6.91 -27.51
C THR A 272 3.78 5.40 -27.65
N VAL A 273 3.24 4.76 -26.62
CA VAL A 273 3.10 3.29 -26.54
C VAL A 273 1.73 2.82 -27.02
N LEU A 274 0.69 3.59 -26.74
CA LEU A 274 -0.71 3.17 -26.94
C LEU A 274 -1.48 4.03 -27.97
N GLY A 275 -0.93 5.17 -28.40
CA GLY A 275 -1.56 6.12 -29.33
C GLY A 275 -2.36 7.15 -28.56
#